data_0225768b86d52967c734991aad32bab5
#
_entry.id   0225768b86d52967c734991aad32bab5
#
_cell.length_a   1.000
_cell.length_b   1.000
_cell.length_c   1.000
_cell.angle_alpha   90.00
_cell.angle_beta   90.00
_cell.angle_gamma   90.00
#
_symmetry.space_group_name_H-M   'P 1'
#
loop_
_entity.id
_entity.type
_entity.pdbx_description
1 polymer ?
#
loop_
_entity_poly.entity_id
_entity_poly.type
_entity_poly.pdbx_seq_one_letter_code
_entity_poly.pdbx_strand_id
1 'polypeptide(L)'
;LGTIDIGSLVRQIPSQYPFVLVDRVIAHDAGGSLVATKNVTGGEDFFAGHFPGAPVMPGVLLLESLAQAAGIWLLKAAEDPREVEIQMVGIDEAKFRRPVAPGDQLRLHVQLTRRRRGLCRFQGEVRCGEQRVAEARLLLQVTSLPPAVVDATARVAAGAQLAPAVRVGPYCIVGPQVRLGRGT
;
A
#
# COMPACT_ATOMS: atom_id res chain seq x y z
N LEU A 1 7.83 8.20 -19.26
CA LEU A 1 7.23 7.38 -18.20
C LEU A 1 8.38 6.88 -17.32
N GLY A 2 8.63 7.56 -16.19
CA GLY A 2 9.71 7.20 -15.28
C GLY A 2 9.35 5.96 -14.46
N THR A 3 10.26 4.99 -14.40
CA THR A 3 10.19 3.89 -13.43
C THR A 3 10.32 4.48 -12.03
N ILE A 4 9.39 4.14 -11.14
CA ILE A 4 9.43 4.64 -9.77
C ILE A 4 10.17 3.63 -8.91
N ASP A 5 11.20 4.12 -8.21
CA ASP A 5 11.88 3.32 -7.21
C ASP A 5 10.93 2.98 -6.05
N ILE A 6 10.64 1.69 -5.93
CA ILE A 6 9.80 1.16 -4.84
C ILE A 6 10.41 1.42 -3.47
N GLY A 7 11.72 1.46 -3.33
CA GLY A 7 12.36 1.73 -2.05
C GLY A 7 11.91 3.05 -1.40
N SER A 8 11.54 4.05 -2.21
CA SER A 8 10.97 5.31 -1.72
C SER A 8 9.48 5.20 -1.38
N LEU A 9 8.73 4.35 -2.12
CA LEU A 9 7.29 4.16 -1.92
C LEU A 9 6.97 3.17 -0.80
N VAL A 10 7.75 2.10 -0.67
CA VAL A 10 7.59 1.09 0.40
C VAL A 10 7.72 1.73 1.78
N ARG A 11 8.55 2.76 1.92
CA ARG A 11 8.64 3.54 3.17
C ARG A 11 7.38 4.36 3.49
N GLN A 12 6.50 4.55 2.51
CA GLN A 12 5.25 5.31 2.64
C GLN A 12 4.02 4.40 2.73
N ILE A 13 4.13 3.15 2.24
CA ILE A 13 3.06 2.16 2.36
C ILE A 13 3.03 1.64 3.81
N PRO A 14 1.84 1.47 4.43
CA PRO A 14 1.72 0.90 5.77
C PRO A 14 2.26 -0.53 5.87
N SER A 15 2.19 -1.29 4.78
CA SER A 15 2.69 -2.65 4.70
C SER A 15 4.22 -2.69 4.70
N GLN A 16 4.79 -3.51 5.59
CA GLN A 16 6.23 -3.76 5.67
C GLN A 16 6.54 -5.22 5.34
N TYR A 17 7.82 -5.51 5.09
CA TYR A 17 8.27 -6.90 4.92
C TYR A 17 7.82 -7.75 6.13
N PRO A 18 7.32 -8.97 5.93
CA PRO A 18 7.24 -9.71 4.64
C PRO A 18 5.97 -9.44 3.80
N PHE A 19 5.14 -8.48 4.15
CA PHE A 19 3.82 -8.26 3.56
C PHE A 19 3.79 -7.22 2.42
N VAL A 20 4.93 -6.91 1.80
CA VAL A 20 4.99 -6.06 0.60
C VAL A 20 4.86 -6.93 -0.64
N LEU A 21 3.75 -6.77 -1.36
CA LEU A 21 3.38 -7.60 -2.51
C LEU A 21 3.50 -6.87 -3.86
N VAL A 22 4.14 -5.71 -3.89
CA VAL A 22 4.42 -4.95 -5.11
C VAL A 22 5.92 -4.76 -5.23
N ASP A 23 6.52 -5.27 -6.31
CA ASP A 23 7.97 -5.17 -6.53
C ASP A 23 8.36 -3.91 -7.30
N ARG A 24 7.50 -3.45 -8.22
CA ARG A 24 7.79 -2.30 -9.06
C ARG A 24 6.51 -1.67 -9.62
N VAL A 25 6.49 -0.35 -9.71
CA VAL A 25 5.51 0.39 -10.51
C VAL A 25 6.08 0.58 -11.91
N ILE A 26 5.35 0.12 -12.94
CA ILE A 26 5.76 0.22 -14.34
C ILE A 26 5.21 1.48 -14.99
N ALA A 27 3.95 1.79 -14.71
CA ALA A 27 3.25 2.93 -15.27
C ALA A 27 2.22 3.48 -14.30
N HIS A 28 2.00 4.78 -14.35
CA HIS A 28 0.89 5.44 -13.67
C HIS A 28 0.52 6.72 -14.42
N ASP A 29 -0.72 7.15 -14.27
CA ASP A 29 -1.21 8.43 -14.77
C ASP A 29 -2.05 9.18 -13.71
N ALA A 30 -2.30 10.46 -13.96
CA ALA A 30 -3.14 11.30 -13.10
C ALA A 30 -4.64 10.97 -13.24
N GLY A 31 -5.03 10.24 -14.29
CA GLY A 31 -6.42 9.83 -14.56
C GLY A 31 -6.88 8.62 -13.73
N GLY A 32 -6.02 8.09 -12.86
CA GLY A 32 -6.41 7.03 -11.93
C GLY A 32 -5.85 5.65 -12.26
N SER A 33 -4.99 5.52 -13.27
CA SER A 33 -4.42 4.24 -13.68
C SER A 33 -3.04 4.03 -13.06
N LEU A 34 -2.79 2.79 -12.61
CA LEU A 34 -1.46 2.34 -12.23
C LEU A 34 -1.27 0.88 -12.64
N VAL A 35 -0.07 0.60 -13.15
CA VAL A 35 0.38 -0.77 -13.46
C VAL A 35 1.63 -1.05 -12.65
N ALA A 36 1.60 -2.16 -11.90
CA ALA A 36 2.73 -2.63 -11.12
C ALA A 36 3.07 -4.08 -11.44
N THR A 37 4.23 -4.55 -10.96
CA THR A 37 4.64 -5.96 -11.03
C THR A 37 4.78 -6.56 -9.64
N LYS A 38 4.47 -7.85 -9.55
CA LYS A 38 4.85 -8.77 -8.50
C LYS A 38 5.53 -9.99 -9.12
N ASN A 39 6.74 -10.30 -8.70
CA ASN A 39 7.38 -11.57 -9.02
C ASN A 39 7.05 -12.58 -7.92
N VAL A 40 6.51 -13.71 -8.29
CA VAL A 40 6.16 -14.77 -7.34
C VAL A 40 7.36 -15.69 -7.18
N THR A 41 8.00 -15.67 -6.01
CA THR A 41 9.21 -16.45 -5.73
C THR A 41 8.90 -17.62 -4.80
N GLY A 42 9.67 -18.72 -4.94
CA GLY A 42 9.47 -19.91 -4.10
C GLY A 42 9.84 -19.72 -2.62
N GLY A 43 10.51 -18.62 -2.27
CA GLY A 43 10.92 -18.30 -0.91
C GLY A 43 9.88 -17.50 -0.11
N GLU A 44 8.67 -17.31 -0.63
CA GLU A 44 7.63 -16.58 0.09
C GLU A 44 6.99 -17.47 1.17
N ASP A 45 6.87 -16.94 2.39
CA ASP A 45 6.48 -17.70 3.59
C ASP A 45 5.15 -18.45 3.45
N PHE A 46 4.20 -17.90 2.71
CA PHE A 46 2.89 -18.52 2.54
C PHE A 46 2.93 -19.85 1.77
N PHE A 47 3.99 -20.12 1.00
CA PHE A 47 4.13 -21.41 0.30
C PHE A 47 4.46 -22.57 1.23
N ALA A 48 4.97 -22.31 2.44
CA ALA A 48 5.17 -23.36 3.44
C ALA A 48 3.87 -24.09 3.81
N GLY A 49 2.74 -23.40 3.75
CA GLY A 49 1.43 -23.93 4.10
C GLY A 49 0.41 -24.01 2.96
N HIS A 50 0.65 -23.32 1.82
CA HIS A 50 -0.38 -23.19 0.77
C HIS A 50 0.12 -23.59 -0.63
N PHE A 51 0.29 -24.92 -0.97
CA PHE A 51 0.12 -26.10 -0.13
C PHE A 51 1.41 -26.93 -0.19
N PRO A 52 1.73 -27.75 0.83
CA PRO A 52 2.91 -28.61 0.79
C PRO A 52 2.93 -29.49 -0.46
N GLY A 53 4.04 -29.42 -1.24
CA GLY A 53 4.18 -30.18 -2.50
C GLY A 53 3.45 -29.63 -3.72
N ALA A 54 2.54 -28.64 -3.55
CA ALA A 54 1.82 -27.97 -4.64
C ALA A 54 1.67 -26.46 -4.34
N PRO A 55 2.76 -25.68 -4.45
CA PRO A 55 2.76 -24.26 -4.05
C PRO A 55 1.84 -23.42 -4.96
N VAL A 56 0.84 -22.81 -4.36
CA VAL A 56 -0.11 -21.89 -5.02
C VAL A 56 -0.19 -20.62 -4.20
N MET A 57 -0.02 -19.46 -4.83
CA MET A 57 -0.22 -18.17 -4.14
C MET A 57 -1.68 -18.03 -3.70
N PRO A 58 -1.95 -17.76 -2.42
CA PRO A 58 -3.31 -17.56 -1.94
C PRO A 58 -4.03 -16.47 -2.74
N GLY A 59 -5.25 -16.76 -3.21
CA GLY A 59 -6.02 -15.83 -4.03
C GLY A 59 -6.27 -14.49 -3.32
N VAL A 60 -6.46 -14.51 -2.01
CA VAL A 60 -6.62 -13.28 -1.20
C VAL A 60 -5.38 -12.38 -1.26
N LEU A 61 -4.18 -12.92 -1.42
CA LEU A 61 -2.96 -12.14 -1.57
C LEU A 61 -2.84 -11.49 -2.96
N LEU A 62 -3.51 -12.04 -3.99
CA LEU A 62 -3.65 -11.37 -5.28
C LEU A 62 -4.53 -10.11 -5.14
N LEU A 63 -5.59 -10.18 -4.34
CA LEU A 63 -6.45 -9.03 -4.05
C LEU A 63 -5.71 -7.99 -3.21
N GLU A 64 -4.93 -8.41 -2.22
CA GLU A 64 -4.07 -7.54 -1.43
C GLU A 64 -3.02 -6.84 -2.31
N SER A 65 -2.40 -7.56 -3.26
CA SER A 65 -1.45 -6.96 -4.21
C SER A 65 -2.10 -5.83 -5.04
N LEU A 66 -3.36 -6.02 -5.46
CA LEU A 66 -4.14 -4.98 -6.13
C LEU A 66 -4.46 -3.80 -5.19
N ALA A 67 -4.79 -4.08 -3.92
CA ALA A 67 -5.06 -3.04 -2.93
C ALA A 67 -3.81 -2.20 -2.65
N GLN A 68 -2.64 -2.83 -2.56
CA GLN A 68 -1.37 -2.12 -2.42
C GLN A 68 -1.05 -1.27 -3.66
N ALA A 69 -1.28 -1.78 -4.87
CA ALA A 69 -1.11 -1.02 -6.10
C ALA A 69 -2.05 0.21 -6.14
N ALA A 70 -3.31 0.06 -5.75
CA ALA A 70 -4.27 1.17 -5.64
C ALA A 70 -3.87 2.16 -4.55
N GLY A 71 -3.38 1.67 -3.40
CA GLY A 71 -2.84 2.47 -2.31
C GLY A 71 -1.64 3.32 -2.76
N ILE A 72 -0.72 2.75 -3.52
CA ILE A 72 0.42 3.46 -4.11
C ILE A 72 -0.07 4.61 -5.00
N TRP A 73 -1.07 4.37 -5.83
CA TRP A 73 -1.65 5.44 -6.66
C TRP A 73 -2.24 6.56 -5.80
N LEU A 74 -2.98 6.23 -4.73
CA LEU A 74 -3.58 7.20 -3.82
C LEU A 74 -2.53 8.01 -3.06
N LEU A 75 -1.45 7.39 -2.58
CA LEU A 75 -0.33 8.07 -1.92
C LEU A 75 0.35 9.07 -2.85
N LYS A 76 0.53 8.71 -4.13
CA LYS A 76 1.10 9.61 -5.13
C LYS A 76 0.18 10.77 -5.51
N ALA A 77 -1.13 10.58 -5.40
CA ALA A 77 -2.12 11.61 -5.66
C ALA A 77 -2.40 12.50 -4.43
N ALA A 78 -1.84 12.19 -3.27
CA ALA A 78 -1.92 13.00 -2.07
C ALA A 78 -0.89 14.15 -2.11
N GLU A 79 -1.24 15.30 -1.55
CA GLU A 79 -0.31 16.45 -1.40
C GLU A 79 0.85 16.07 -0.47
N ASP A 80 0.55 15.49 0.68
CA ASP A 80 1.53 14.85 1.58
C ASP A 80 1.10 13.42 1.90
N PRO A 81 1.82 12.40 1.37
CA PRO A 81 1.54 11.00 1.66
C PRO A 81 1.62 10.64 3.15
N ARG A 82 2.33 11.44 3.96
CA ARG A 82 2.48 11.22 5.40
C ARG A 82 1.23 11.61 6.19
N GLU A 83 0.40 12.48 5.64
CA GLU A 83 -0.81 13.01 6.27
C GLU A 83 -2.06 12.20 5.97
N VAL A 84 -1.93 11.11 5.22
CA VAL A 84 -3.06 10.25 4.87
C VAL A 84 -2.87 8.84 5.37
N GLU A 85 -3.97 8.23 5.74
CA GLU A 85 -4.10 6.80 5.97
C GLU A 85 -5.01 6.20 4.91
N ILE A 86 -4.58 5.05 4.35
CA ILE A 86 -5.34 4.34 3.33
C ILE A 86 -5.69 2.97 3.87
N GLN A 87 -6.96 2.65 3.89
CA GLN A 87 -7.48 1.39 4.38
C GLN A 87 -8.41 0.75 3.35
N MET A 88 -8.23 -0.53 3.08
CA MET A 88 -9.18 -1.30 2.29
C MET A 88 -10.40 -1.60 3.16
N VAL A 89 -11.57 -1.13 2.73
CA VAL A 89 -12.84 -1.25 3.48
C VAL A 89 -13.84 -2.18 2.80
N GLY A 90 -13.55 -2.65 1.57
CA GLY A 90 -14.43 -3.59 0.90
C GLY A 90 -13.81 -4.15 -0.38
N ILE A 91 -14.29 -5.33 -0.76
CA ILE A 91 -13.97 -6.00 -2.02
C ILE A 91 -15.28 -6.53 -2.59
N ASP A 92 -15.56 -6.17 -3.84
CA ASP A 92 -16.72 -6.65 -4.58
C ASP A 92 -16.28 -7.44 -5.81
N GLU A 93 -17.10 -8.38 -6.27
CA GLU A 93 -16.95 -9.08 -7.55
C GLU A 93 -15.58 -9.75 -7.75
N ALA A 94 -14.97 -10.26 -6.66
CA ALA A 94 -13.71 -10.98 -6.75
C ALA A 94 -13.87 -12.29 -7.53
N LYS A 95 -12.99 -12.49 -8.53
CA LYS A 95 -12.95 -13.73 -9.33
C LYS A 95 -11.51 -14.19 -9.49
N PHE A 96 -11.27 -15.47 -9.27
CA PHE A 96 -10.01 -16.15 -9.49
C PHE A 96 -10.16 -17.10 -10.67
N ARG A 97 -9.28 -16.99 -11.66
CA ARG A 97 -9.44 -17.70 -12.94
C ARG A 97 -8.46 -18.83 -13.14
N ARG A 98 -7.27 -18.72 -12.57
CA ARG A 98 -6.28 -19.79 -12.55
C ARG A 98 -5.37 -19.66 -11.33
N PRO A 99 -4.76 -20.77 -10.85
CA PRO A 99 -3.74 -20.70 -9.82
C PRO A 99 -2.52 -19.93 -10.29
N VAL A 100 -1.83 -19.30 -9.34
CA VAL A 100 -0.54 -18.62 -9.51
C VAL A 100 0.50 -19.38 -8.70
N ALA A 101 1.65 -19.67 -9.29
CA ALA A 101 2.70 -20.49 -8.71
C ALA A 101 4.06 -19.77 -8.73
N PRO A 102 5.05 -20.26 -7.96
CA PRO A 102 6.43 -19.75 -8.05
C PRO A 102 6.95 -19.76 -9.49
N GLY A 103 7.59 -18.64 -9.89
CA GLY A 103 8.05 -18.40 -11.25
C GLY A 103 7.11 -17.53 -12.09
N ASP A 104 5.84 -17.35 -11.68
CA ASP A 104 4.94 -16.42 -12.34
C ASP A 104 5.37 -14.97 -12.08
N GLN A 105 5.32 -14.13 -13.13
CA GLN A 105 5.40 -12.68 -13.01
C GLN A 105 4.01 -12.09 -13.25
N LEU A 106 3.51 -11.39 -12.24
CA LEU A 106 2.18 -10.79 -12.27
C LEU A 106 2.26 -9.31 -12.67
N ARG A 107 1.31 -8.88 -13.50
CA ARG A 107 1.01 -7.47 -13.74
C ARG A 107 -0.27 -7.11 -13.00
N LEU A 108 -0.17 -6.11 -12.14
CA LEU A 108 -1.24 -5.60 -11.30
C LEU A 108 -1.75 -4.32 -11.95
N HIS A 109 -2.94 -4.38 -12.53
CA HIS A 109 -3.59 -3.23 -13.16
C HIS A 109 -4.67 -2.71 -12.22
N VAL A 110 -4.63 -1.44 -11.88
CA VAL A 110 -5.70 -0.79 -11.11
C VAL A 110 -6.14 0.49 -11.82
N GLN A 111 -7.45 0.72 -11.82
CA GLN A 111 -8.06 1.90 -12.40
C GLN A 111 -9.07 2.50 -11.43
N LEU A 112 -8.87 3.76 -11.04
CA LEU A 112 -9.84 4.51 -10.26
C LEU A 112 -11.10 4.71 -11.09
N THR A 113 -12.23 4.25 -10.58
CA THR A 113 -13.54 4.40 -11.25
C THR A 113 -14.42 5.44 -10.59
N ARG A 114 -14.23 5.68 -9.28
CA ARG A 114 -15.00 6.69 -8.53
C ARG A 114 -14.24 7.16 -7.30
N ARG A 115 -14.31 8.47 -7.02
CA ARG A 115 -13.82 9.06 -5.77
C ARG A 115 -14.90 9.96 -5.18
N ARG A 116 -15.28 9.73 -3.93
CA ARG A 116 -16.29 10.55 -3.22
C ARG A 116 -16.06 10.52 -1.72
N ARG A 117 -15.88 11.68 -1.10
CA ARG A 117 -15.75 11.84 0.38
C ARG A 117 -14.72 10.90 1.00
N GLY A 118 -13.54 10.82 0.41
CA GLY A 118 -12.46 9.94 0.87
C GLY A 118 -12.60 8.46 0.45
N LEU A 119 -13.77 8.01 0.00
CA LEU A 119 -13.96 6.67 -0.57
C LEU A 119 -13.52 6.63 -2.02
N CYS A 120 -12.65 5.70 -2.35
CA CYS A 120 -12.07 5.49 -3.67
C CYS A 120 -12.39 4.06 -4.14
N ARG A 121 -13.04 3.95 -5.29
CA ARG A 121 -13.36 2.65 -5.89
C ARG A 121 -12.43 2.40 -7.07
N PHE A 122 -11.77 1.27 -7.05
CA PHE A 122 -10.88 0.81 -8.12
C PHE A 122 -11.42 -0.46 -8.78
N GLN A 123 -11.28 -0.54 -10.08
CA GLN A 123 -11.29 -1.81 -10.80
C GLN A 123 -9.88 -2.35 -10.80
N GLY A 124 -9.69 -3.60 -10.34
CA GLY A 124 -8.41 -4.29 -10.30
C GLY A 124 -8.39 -5.52 -11.18
N GLU A 125 -7.27 -5.77 -11.84
CA GLU A 125 -7.02 -6.95 -12.66
C GLU A 125 -5.59 -7.43 -12.46
N VAL A 126 -5.40 -8.72 -12.21
CA VAL A 126 -4.10 -9.38 -12.17
C VAL A 126 -3.92 -10.20 -13.43
N ARG A 127 -2.79 -10.00 -14.12
CA ARG A 127 -2.41 -10.76 -15.31
C ARG A 127 -1.08 -11.50 -15.09
N CYS A 128 -0.96 -12.66 -15.72
CA CYS A 128 0.31 -13.35 -15.93
C CYS A 128 0.49 -13.55 -17.44
N GLY A 129 1.45 -12.85 -18.04
CA GLY A 129 1.49 -12.68 -19.49
C GLY A 129 0.18 -12.07 -20.01
N GLU A 130 -0.41 -12.67 -21.02
CA GLU A 130 -1.69 -12.24 -21.61
C GLU A 130 -2.92 -12.78 -20.84
N GLN A 131 -2.74 -13.71 -19.89
CA GLN A 131 -3.84 -14.33 -19.19
C GLN A 131 -4.25 -13.52 -17.96
N ARG A 132 -5.54 -13.26 -17.82
CA ARG A 132 -6.12 -12.73 -16.59
C ARG A 132 -6.20 -13.86 -15.55
N VAL A 133 -5.59 -13.66 -14.39
CA VAL A 133 -5.57 -14.64 -13.30
C VAL A 133 -6.53 -14.29 -12.16
N ALA A 134 -6.75 -13.00 -11.92
CA ALA A 134 -7.74 -12.53 -10.96
C ALA A 134 -8.29 -11.16 -11.35
N GLU A 135 -9.47 -10.84 -10.83
CA GLU A 135 -10.06 -9.49 -10.94
C GLU A 135 -10.93 -9.21 -9.71
N ALA A 136 -11.06 -7.93 -9.35
CA ALA A 136 -11.95 -7.48 -8.28
C ALA A 136 -12.29 -6.00 -8.41
N ARG A 137 -13.35 -5.57 -7.73
CA ARG A 137 -13.58 -4.16 -7.39
C ARG A 137 -13.14 -3.92 -5.95
N LEU A 138 -12.27 -2.95 -5.75
CA LEU A 138 -11.72 -2.59 -4.45
C LEU A 138 -12.34 -1.28 -3.98
N LEU A 139 -12.67 -1.21 -2.70
CA LEU A 139 -13.10 0.01 -2.05
C LEU A 139 -12.06 0.38 -0.99
N LEU A 140 -11.39 1.52 -1.20
CA LEU A 140 -10.39 2.06 -0.28
C LEU A 140 -10.92 3.36 0.34
N GLN A 141 -10.68 3.53 1.63
CA GLN A 141 -10.92 4.76 2.37
C GLN A 141 -9.60 5.50 2.53
N VAL A 142 -9.60 6.78 2.15
CA VAL A 142 -8.52 7.73 2.45
C VAL A 142 -8.99 8.63 3.58
N THR A 143 -8.24 8.65 4.67
CA THR A 143 -8.52 9.48 5.85
C THR A 143 -7.33 10.40 6.10
N SER A 144 -7.58 11.70 6.30
CA SER A 144 -6.55 12.62 6.74
C SER A 144 -6.21 12.34 8.20
N LEU A 145 -4.93 12.30 8.49
CA LEU A 145 -4.45 12.14 9.87
C LEU A 145 -4.48 13.49 10.58
N PRO A 146 -4.83 13.51 11.87
CA PRO A 146 -4.75 14.73 12.65
C PRO A 146 -3.29 15.19 12.79
N PRO A 147 -3.02 16.49 12.94
CA PRO A 147 -1.68 16.98 13.24
C PRO A 147 -1.15 16.39 14.54
N ALA A 148 0.17 16.47 14.74
CA ALA A 148 0.78 16.12 16.02
C ALA A 148 0.23 17.01 17.12
N VAL A 149 -0.05 16.41 18.29
CA VAL A 149 -0.51 17.13 19.49
C VAL A 149 0.64 17.18 20.48
N VAL A 150 1.02 18.39 20.89
CA VAL A 150 2.09 18.63 21.85
C VAL A 150 1.49 19.27 23.11
N ASP A 151 1.73 18.66 24.26
CA ASP A 151 1.31 19.24 25.54
C ASP A 151 1.99 20.59 25.78
N ALA A 152 1.27 21.53 26.38
CA ALA A 152 1.78 22.87 26.63
C ALA A 152 3.01 22.93 27.56
N THR A 153 3.21 21.89 28.37
CA THR A 153 4.40 21.76 29.26
C THR A 153 5.57 21.04 28.59
N ALA A 154 5.36 20.43 27.42
CA ALA A 154 6.42 19.77 26.68
C ALA A 154 7.35 20.78 25.99
N ARG A 155 8.61 20.42 25.87
CA ARG A 155 9.62 21.17 25.16
C ARG A 155 10.06 20.42 23.92
N VAL A 156 9.65 20.91 22.75
CA VAL A 156 10.05 20.35 21.45
C VAL A 156 11.04 21.33 20.82
N ALA A 157 12.26 20.88 20.61
CA ALA A 157 13.32 21.73 20.04
C ALA A 157 13.03 22.03 18.56
N ALA A 158 13.47 23.22 18.12
CA ALA A 158 13.47 23.56 16.71
C ALA A 158 14.31 22.54 15.92
N GLY A 159 13.74 21.95 14.86
CA GLY A 159 14.36 20.88 14.06
C GLY A 159 13.91 19.46 14.44
N ALA A 160 13.18 19.26 15.53
CA ALA A 160 12.49 17.99 15.77
C ALA A 160 11.41 17.79 14.70
N GLN A 161 11.26 16.55 14.24
CA GLN A 161 10.25 16.17 13.24
C GLN A 161 9.18 15.28 13.91
N LEU A 162 7.96 15.76 13.95
CA LEU A 162 6.82 15.03 14.47
C LEU A 162 5.94 14.57 13.31
N ALA A 163 5.72 13.28 13.18
CA ALA A 163 4.75 12.76 12.20
C ALA A 163 3.32 13.15 12.61
N PRO A 164 2.35 13.17 11.67
CA PRO A 164 0.95 13.29 12.00
C PRO A 164 0.50 12.22 13.01
N ALA A 165 -0.50 12.55 13.82
CA ALA A 165 -1.06 11.72 14.89
C ALA A 165 -0.08 11.35 16.04
N VAL A 166 1.11 11.96 16.10
CA VAL A 166 2.01 11.85 17.27
C VAL A 166 1.41 12.62 18.45
N ARG A 167 1.55 12.08 19.66
CA ARG A 167 1.17 12.74 20.90
C ARG A 167 2.38 12.88 21.82
N VAL A 168 2.80 14.11 22.06
CA VAL A 168 3.86 14.44 23.04
C VAL A 168 3.19 14.83 24.33
N GLY A 169 3.35 13.99 25.37
CA GLY A 169 2.74 14.17 26.68
C GLY A 169 3.40 15.29 27.51
N PRO A 170 2.84 15.57 28.72
CA PRO A 170 3.32 16.62 29.59
C PRO A 170 4.78 16.36 30.02
N TYR A 171 5.53 17.48 30.14
CA TYR A 171 6.93 17.52 30.60
C TYR A 171 7.93 16.73 29.73
N CYS A 172 7.52 16.25 28.53
CA CYS A 172 8.44 15.63 27.58
C CYS A 172 9.43 16.64 27.01
N ILE A 173 10.67 16.20 26.81
CA ILE A 173 11.70 16.97 26.13
C ILE A 173 12.12 16.23 24.87
N VAL A 174 11.92 16.86 23.70
CA VAL A 174 12.26 16.31 22.39
C VAL A 174 13.39 17.14 21.79
N GLY A 175 14.55 16.53 21.59
CA GLY A 175 15.74 17.19 21.06
C GLY A 175 15.66 17.55 19.59
N PRO A 176 16.58 18.39 19.06
CA PRO A 176 16.47 18.98 17.72
C PRO A 176 16.66 18.00 16.55
N GLN A 177 17.25 16.83 16.80
CA GLN A 177 17.49 15.81 15.75
C GLN A 177 16.54 14.61 15.89
N VAL A 178 15.57 14.69 16.81
CA VAL A 178 14.63 13.59 17.05
C VAL A 178 13.55 13.58 15.98
N ARG A 179 13.24 12.37 15.49
CA ARG A 179 12.10 12.08 14.62
C ARG A 179 11.16 11.16 15.33
N LEU A 180 9.96 11.60 15.62
CA LEU A 180 8.89 10.77 16.18
C LEU A 180 7.99 10.30 15.02
N GLY A 181 7.95 8.97 14.83
CA GLY A 181 7.11 8.33 13.83
C GLY A 181 5.67 8.18 14.28
N ARG A 182 4.80 7.69 13.38
CA ARG A 182 3.39 7.38 13.70
C ARG A 182 3.31 6.35 14.82
N GLY A 183 2.36 6.55 15.74
CA GLY A 183 2.13 5.63 16.87
C GLY A 183 3.07 5.84 18.06
N THR A 184 3.85 6.95 18.05
CA THR A 184 4.66 7.37 19.20
C THR A 184 3.86 8.29 20.11
#